data_7d55d4465167306073ebfab9289f7f14
#
_entry.id   7d55d4465167306073ebfab9289f7f14
#
_cell.length_a   1.000
_cell.length_b   1.000
_cell.length_c   1.000
_cell.angle_alpha   90.00
_cell.angle_beta   90.00
_cell.angle_gamma   90.00
#
_symmetry.space_group_name_H-M   'P 1'
#
loop_
_entity.id
_entity.type
_entity.pdbx_description
1 polymer ?
#
loop_
_entity_poly.entity_id
_entity_poly.type
_entity_poly.pdbx_seq_one_letter_code
_entity_poly.pdbx_strand_id
1 'polypeptide(L)'
;MTNSNDAKENTLSPERQAERDEVLAKAKKAKEVSSQLLLNTQQKNDLLAAAADALEANAADIIAANEKDIEAGKERGFADSLLDRLALDTERIAGIAGGLRQVIGLSDPVGEIVRGHTRPNGLRMKQVRVPLGVMGMVYEARPNVTVDAFGLAIKLSLI
;
A
#
# COMPACT_ATOMS: atom_id res chain seq x y z
N MET A 1 -47.61 -16.99 5.42
CA MET A 1 -46.50 -17.35 4.51
C MET A 1 -45.22 -16.71 5.10
N THR A 2 -44.56 -17.46 5.93
CA THR A 2 -43.36 -17.08 6.64
C THR A 2 -42.17 -17.29 5.71
N ASN A 3 -41.50 -16.20 5.34
CA ASN A 3 -40.31 -16.23 4.49
C ASN A 3 -39.11 -16.51 5.41
N SER A 4 -38.78 -17.79 5.57
CA SER A 4 -37.56 -18.23 6.25
C SER A 4 -36.37 -18.07 5.29
N ASN A 5 -35.79 -16.90 5.29
CA ASN A 5 -34.51 -16.69 4.67
C ASN A 5 -33.46 -17.15 5.69
N ASP A 6 -33.16 -18.45 5.70
CA ASP A 6 -32.06 -19.05 6.42
C ASP A 6 -30.76 -18.41 5.91
N ALA A 7 -30.26 -17.45 6.67
CA ALA A 7 -28.88 -17.00 6.58
C ALA A 7 -28.01 -18.22 6.89
N LYS A 8 -27.52 -18.91 5.84
CA LYS A 8 -26.44 -19.88 5.98
C LYS A 8 -25.28 -19.14 6.65
N GLU A 9 -25.07 -19.42 7.93
CA GLU A 9 -23.82 -19.07 8.61
C GLU A 9 -22.70 -19.63 7.75
N ASN A 10 -22.01 -18.72 7.05
CA ASN A 10 -20.86 -19.07 6.23
C ASN A 10 -19.68 -19.32 7.19
N THR A 11 -19.71 -20.49 7.84
CA THR A 11 -18.64 -20.96 8.71
C THR A 11 -17.40 -21.21 7.85
N LEU A 12 -16.43 -20.28 7.97
CA LEU A 12 -15.14 -20.41 7.31
C LEU A 12 -14.42 -21.66 7.83
N SER A 13 -13.62 -22.31 6.97
CA SER A 13 -12.71 -23.34 7.45
C SER A 13 -11.75 -22.79 8.50
N PRO A 14 -11.19 -23.63 9.39
CA PRO A 14 -10.25 -23.15 10.43
C PRO A 14 -9.07 -22.34 9.85
N GLU A 15 -8.55 -22.75 8.69
CA GLU A 15 -7.47 -22.04 7.98
C GLU A 15 -7.91 -20.64 7.54
N ARG A 16 -9.07 -20.54 6.88
CA ARG A 16 -9.64 -19.25 6.45
C ARG A 16 -10.01 -18.35 7.63
N GLN A 17 -10.39 -18.95 8.75
CA GLN A 17 -10.65 -18.17 9.96
C GLN A 17 -9.36 -17.58 10.51
N ALA A 18 -8.25 -18.35 10.54
CA ALA A 18 -6.94 -17.85 10.97
C ALA A 18 -6.43 -16.72 10.07
N GLU A 19 -6.53 -16.89 8.74
CA GLU A 19 -6.18 -15.84 7.77
C GLU A 19 -7.00 -14.56 7.98
N ARG A 20 -8.30 -14.71 8.18
CA ARG A 20 -9.20 -13.59 8.46
C ARG A 20 -8.80 -12.84 9.74
N ASP A 21 -8.50 -13.58 10.81
CA ASP A 21 -8.14 -13.00 12.08
C ASP A 21 -6.78 -12.28 12.02
N GLU A 22 -5.82 -12.80 11.25
CA GLU A 22 -4.55 -12.14 10.96
C GLU A 22 -4.76 -10.83 10.20
N VAL A 23 -5.55 -10.83 9.12
CA VAL A 23 -5.86 -9.62 8.34
C VAL A 23 -6.57 -8.58 9.21
N LEU A 24 -7.53 -8.99 10.04
CA LEU A 24 -8.24 -8.09 10.95
C LEU A 24 -7.31 -7.49 12.00
N ALA A 25 -6.38 -8.27 12.55
CA ALA A 25 -5.40 -7.78 13.51
C ALA A 25 -4.48 -6.73 12.87
N LYS A 26 -3.97 -6.98 11.65
CA LYS A 26 -3.17 -6.02 10.89
C LYS A 26 -3.94 -4.73 10.59
N ALA A 27 -5.20 -4.84 10.14
CA ALA A 27 -6.05 -3.69 9.84
C ALA A 27 -6.37 -2.85 11.10
N LYS A 28 -6.62 -3.48 12.24
CA LYS A 28 -6.82 -2.78 13.52
C LYS A 28 -5.57 -2.02 13.94
N LYS A 29 -4.40 -2.68 13.89
CA LYS A 29 -3.12 -2.04 14.21
C LYS A 29 -2.82 -0.88 13.27
N ALA A 30 -3.04 -1.03 11.97
CA ALA A 30 -2.89 0.05 11.01
C ALA A 30 -3.80 1.23 11.35
N LYS A 31 -5.06 0.98 11.72
CA LYS A 31 -5.99 2.04 12.11
C LYS A 31 -5.57 2.78 13.39
N GLU A 32 -5.07 2.08 14.38
CA GLU A 32 -4.54 2.69 15.61
C GLU A 32 -3.35 3.60 15.30
N VAL A 33 -2.41 3.12 14.49
CA VAL A 33 -1.22 3.87 14.09
C VAL A 33 -1.59 5.06 13.21
N SER A 34 -2.56 4.94 12.30
CA SER A 34 -2.95 6.01 11.37
C SER A 34 -3.40 7.29 12.06
N SER A 35 -3.98 7.17 13.26
CA SER A 35 -4.40 8.32 14.07
C SER A 35 -3.24 9.02 14.81
N GLN A 36 -2.12 8.33 14.96
CA GLN A 36 -0.94 8.80 15.73
C GLN A 36 0.21 9.22 14.82
N LEU A 37 0.31 8.65 13.62
CA LEU A 37 1.41 8.89 12.68
C LEU A 37 1.14 10.14 11.83
N LEU A 38 1.39 11.31 12.42
CA LEU A 38 1.31 12.59 11.72
C LEU A 38 2.71 12.99 11.20
N LEU A 39 3.13 12.37 10.11
CA LEU A 39 4.39 12.72 9.45
C LEU A 39 4.26 14.05 8.71
N ASN A 40 5.25 14.94 8.90
CA ASN A 40 5.39 16.11 8.04
C ASN A 40 6.01 15.72 6.68
N THR A 41 5.94 16.62 5.71
CA THR A 41 6.43 16.38 4.34
C THR A 41 7.90 15.94 4.30
N GLN A 42 8.77 16.51 5.14
CA GLN A 42 10.19 16.14 5.18
C GLN A 42 10.35 14.70 5.69
N GLN A 43 9.69 14.34 6.77
CA GLN A 43 9.73 12.96 7.31
C GLN A 43 9.23 11.93 6.31
N LYS A 44 8.17 12.23 5.55
CA LYS A 44 7.69 11.38 4.47
C LYS A 44 8.76 11.20 3.39
N ASN A 45 9.38 12.28 2.97
CA ASN A 45 10.41 12.26 1.93
C ASN A 45 11.65 11.48 2.40
N ASP A 46 12.10 11.69 3.64
CA ASP A 46 13.23 10.96 4.23
C ASP A 46 12.94 9.45 4.32
N LEU A 47 11.72 9.07 4.70
CA LEU A 47 11.30 7.67 4.75
C LEU A 47 11.28 7.04 3.35
N LEU A 48 10.78 7.73 2.34
CA LEU A 48 10.77 7.27 0.96
C LEU A 48 12.18 7.13 0.40
N ALA A 49 13.09 8.06 0.71
CA ALA A 49 14.49 7.98 0.31
C ALA A 49 15.18 6.78 0.96
N ALA A 50 15.03 6.61 2.28
CA ALA A 50 15.59 5.46 3.00
C ALA A 50 15.06 4.12 2.48
N ALA A 51 13.78 4.04 2.09
CA ALA A 51 13.22 2.85 1.51
C ALA A 51 13.80 2.55 0.12
N ALA A 52 13.99 3.57 -0.72
CA ALA A 52 14.63 3.41 -2.03
C ALA A 52 16.07 2.92 -1.90
N ASP A 53 16.85 3.51 -0.99
CA ASP A 53 18.24 3.12 -0.73
C ASP A 53 18.32 1.68 -0.16
N ALA A 54 17.39 1.31 0.73
CA ALA A 54 17.30 -0.03 1.27
C ALA A 54 16.98 -1.09 0.20
N LEU A 55 16.12 -0.79 -0.78
CA LEU A 55 15.83 -1.68 -1.90
C LEU A 55 17.07 -1.97 -2.73
N GLU A 56 17.83 -0.94 -3.08
CA GLU A 56 19.06 -1.09 -3.85
C GLU A 56 20.16 -1.82 -3.06
N ALA A 57 20.30 -1.50 -1.77
CA ALA A 57 21.31 -2.13 -0.91
C ALA A 57 21.03 -3.63 -0.68
N ASN A 58 19.77 -4.06 -0.69
CA ASN A 58 19.39 -5.45 -0.47
C ASN A 58 18.94 -6.15 -1.77
N ALA A 59 19.30 -5.63 -2.94
CA ALA A 59 18.86 -6.17 -4.23
C ALA A 59 19.20 -7.64 -4.41
N ALA A 60 20.37 -8.08 -3.99
CA ALA A 60 20.79 -9.48 -4.11
C ALA A 60 19.89 -10.44 -3.31
N ASP A 61 19.54 -10.08 -2.08
CA ASP A 61 18.68 -10.89 -1.23
C ASP A 61 17.24 -10.94 -1.77
N ILE A 62 16.76 -9.81 -2.30
CA ILE A 62 15.43 -9.70 -2.93
C ILE A 62 15.37 -10.59 -4.16
N ILE A 63 16.40 -10.57 -5.03
CA ILE A 63 16.47 -11.40 -6.24
C ILE A 63 16.50 -12.89 -5.85
N ALA A 64 17.34 -13.27 -4.88
CA ALA A 64 17.43 -14.66 -4.42
C ALA A 64 16.11 -15.18 -3.82
N ALA A 65 15.33 -14.32 -3.17
CA ALA A 65 13.99 -14.68 -2.71
C ALA A 65 13.02 -14.81 -3.88
N ASN A 66 13.08 -13.89 -4.85
CA ASN A 66 12.22 -13.87 -6.02
C ASN A 66 12.44 -15.08 -6.95
N GLU A 67 13.67 -15.60 -7.06
CA GLU A 67 13.96 -16.83 -7.80
C GLU A 67 13.13 -18.01 -7.30
N LYS A 68 12.95 -18.13 -5.98
CA LYS A 68 12.10 -19.18 -5.37
C LYS A 68 10.62 -19.00 -5.73
N ASP A 69 10.17 -17.75 -5.78
CA ASP A 69 8.79 -17.44 -6.19
C ASP A 69 8.55 -17.80 -7.66
N ILE A 70 9.55 -17.57 -8.52
CA ILE A 70 9.51 -17.95 -9.94
C ILE A 70 9.47 -19.47 -10.11
N GLU A 71 10.29 -20.21 -9.37
CA GLU A 71 10.26 -21.68 -9.38
C GLU A 71 8.89 -22.21 -8.94
N ALA A 72 8.38 -21.71 -7.82
CA ALA A 72 7.04 -22.07 -7.35
C ALA A 72 5.94 -21.70 -8.36
N GLY A 73 6.08 -20.60 -9.07
CA GLY A 73 5.17 -20.17 -10.13
C GLY A 73 5.19 -21.14 -11.33
N LYS A 74 6.38 -21.60 -11.74
CA LYS A 74 6.56 -22.61 -12.80
C LYS A 74 5.89 -23.94 -12.42
N GLU A 75 6.11 -24.40 -11.19
CA GLU A 75 5.49 -25.63 -10.66
C GLU A 75 3.95 -25.54 -10.66
N ARG A 76 3.40 -24.36 -10.41
CA ARG A 76 1.96 -24.09 -10.45
C ARG A 76 1.42 -23.89 -11.89
N GLY A 77 2.27 -23.93 -12.89
CA GLY A 77 1.87 -23.78 -14.29
C GLY A 77 1.53 -22.34 -14.70
N PHE A 78 2.17 -21.35 -14.11
CA PHE A 78 1.98 -19.96 -14.52
C PHE A 78 2.43 -19.75 -15.96
N ALA A 79 1.69 -18.95 -16.72
CA ALA A 79 2.08 -18.57 -18.08
C ALA A 79 3.35 -17.70 -18.06
N ASP A 80 4.14 -17.78 -19.13
CA ASP A 80 5.42 -17.03 -19.26
C ASP A 80 5.24 -15.54 -19.03
N SER A 81 4.13 -14.95 -19.49
CA SER A 81 3.81 -13.54 -19.30
C SER A 81 3.58 -13.17 -17.82
N LEU A 82 3.14 -14.13 -17.00
CA LEU A 82 2.96 -13.93 -15.57
C LEU A 82 4.28 -14.10 -14.83
N LEU A 83 5.10 -15.06 -15.24
CA LEU A 83 6.45 -15.25 -14.72
C LEU A 83 7.36 -14.05 -15.02
N ASP A 84 7.27 -13.46 -16.22
CA ASP A 84 7.99 -12.23 -16.54
C ASP A 84 7.59 -11.04 -15.65
N ARG A 85 6.29 -10.91 -15.36
CA ARG A 85 5.80 -9.87 -14.43
C ARG A 85 6.24 -10.08 -12.99
N LEU A 86 6.42 -11.34 -12.59
CA LEU A 86 6.89 -11.71 -11.25
C LEU A 86 8.39 -11.51 -11.10
N ALA A 87 9.16 -11.68 -12.19
CA ALA A 87 10.61 -11.66 -12.16
C ALA A 87 11.17 -10.29 -11.75
N LEU A 88 12.14 -10.30 -10.85
CA LEU A 88 12.95 -9.14 -10.47
C LEU A 88 14.40 -9.36 -10.86
N ASP A 89 15.02 -8.31 -11.34
CA ASP A 89 16.45 -8.18 -11.57
C ASP A 89 16.94 -6.84 -10.99
N THR A 90 18.23 -6.59 -11.06
CA THR A 90 18.84 -5.37 -10.53
C THR A 90 18.27 -4.10 -11.19
N GLU A 91 18.00 -4.15 -12.51
CA GLU A 91 17.46 -3.00 -13.24
C GLU A 91 16.02 -2.70 -12.83
N ARG A 92 15.19 -3.74 -12.69
CA ARG A 92 13.79 -3.60 -12.21
C ARG A 92 13.75 -3.08 -10.79
N ILE A 93 14.62 -3.56 -9.89
CA ILE A 93 14.71 -3.05 -8.50
C ILE A 93 15.15 -1.58 -8.49
N ALA A 94 16.16 -1.20 -9.29
CA ALA A 94 16.56 0.20 -9.42
C ALA A 94 15.43 1.07 -9.98
N GLY A 95 14.65 0.55 -10.94
CA GLY A 95 13.46 1.22 -11.46
C GLY A 95 12.39 1.45 -10.39
N ILE A 96 12.13 0.46 -9.54
CA ILE A 96 11.21 0.55 -8.41
C ILE A 96 11.69 1.60 -7.39
N ALA A 97 12.97 1.58 -7.02
CA ALA A 97 13.58 2.58 -6.15
C ALA A 97 13.51 3.99 -6.77
N GLY A 98 13.72 4.10 -8.08
CA GLY A 98 13.53 5.32 -8.85
C GLY A 98 12.10 5.86 -8.76
N GLY A 99 11.10 4.98 -8.78
CA GLY A 99 9.69 5.32 -8.57
C GLY A 99 9.44 5.99 -7.21
N LEU A 100 10.02 5.46 -6.13
CA LEU A 100 9.93 6.10 -4.80
C LEU A 100 10.56 7.51 -4.80
N ARG A 101 11.71 7.67 -5.45
CA ARG A 101 12.37 8.97 -5.58
C ARG A 101 11.55 9.97 -6.41
N GLN A 102 10.80 9.50 -7.43
CA GLN A 102 9.84 10.35 -8.15
C GLN A 102 8.69 10.81 -7.25
N VAL A 103 8.16 9.94 -6.39
CA VAL A 103 7.10 10.28 -5.42
C VAL A 103 7.57 11.35 -4.43
N ILE A 104 8.86 11.38 -4.06
CA ILE A 104 9.45 12.45 -3.23
C ILE A 104 9.25 13.82 -3.90
N GLY A 105 9.45 13.91 -5.21
CA GLY A 105 9.30 15.15 -5.99
C GLY A 105 7.86 15.68 -6.10
N LEU A 106 6.85 14.88 -5.76
CA LEU A 106 5.46 15.31 -5.78
C LEU A 106 5.15 16.21 -4.59
N SER A 107 4.24 17.18 -4.77
CA SER A 107 3.73 17.98 -3.66
C SER A 107 2.96 17.09 -2.66
N ASP A 108 3.09 17.41 -1.37
CA ASP A 108 2.28 16.76 -0.34
C ASP A 108 0.86 17.32 -0.38
N PRO A 109 -0.17 16.49 -0.67
CA PRO A 109 -1.53 17.00 -0.79
C PRO A 109 -2.20 17.22 0.57
N VAL A 110 -1.66 16.67 1.66
CA VAL A 110 -2.28 16.77 2.99
C VAL A 110 -2.15 18.19 3.52
N GLY A 111 -3.27 18.78 3.90
CA GLY A 111 -3.33 20.18 4.35
C GLY A 111 -3.52 21.20 3.22
N GLU A 112 -3.51 20.78 1.94
CA GLU A 112 -3.77 21.66 0.81
C GLU A 112 -5.19 22.25 0.90
N ILE A 113 -5.28 23.57 0.71
CA ILE A 113 -6.58 24.27 0.62
C ILE A 113 -7.03 24.24 -0.83
N VAL A 114 -8.02 23.39 -1.14
CA VAL A 114 -8.58 23.24 -2.49
C VAL A 114 -9.37 24.48 -2.91
N ARG A 115 -10.11 25.04 -1.97
CA ARG A 115 -10.88 26.30 -2.15
C ARG A 115 -11.27 26.91 -0.81
N GLY A 116 -11.55 28.22 -0.83
CA GLY A 116 -12.07 28.92 0.32
C GLY A 116 -12.97 30.06 -0.11
N HIS A 117 -13.91 30.44 0.74
CA HIS A 117 -14.78 31.62 0.53
C HIS A 117 -15.24 32.18 1.86
N THR A 118 -15.60 33.48 1.82
CA THR A 118 -16.17 34.17 2.96
C THR A 118 -17.67 34.40 2.68
N ARG A 119 -18.50 34.03 3.62
CA ARG A 119 -19.95 34.30 3.57
C ARG A 119 -20.24 35.77 3.89
N PRO A 120 -21.43 36.31 3.49
CA PRO A 120 -21.81 37.71 3.81
C PRO A 120 -21.82 38.02 5.32
N ASN A 121 -22.03 37.01 6.17
CA ASN A 121 -22.00 37.15 7.62
C ASN A 121 -20.56 37.09 8.21
N GLY A 122 -19.52 37.11 7.37
CA GLY A 122 -18.11 37.07 7.79
C GLY A 122 -17.53 35.67 8.04
N LEU A 123 -18.32 34.59 7.95
CA LEU A 123 -17.84 33.20 8.15
C LEU A 123 -16.87 32.82 7.02
N ARG A 124 -15.62 32.48 7.40
CA ARG A 124 -14.57 31.99 6.49
C ARG A 124 -14.61 30.46 6.41
N MET A 125 -14.84 29.95 5.22
CA MET A 125 -14.88 28.50 4.95
C MET A 125 -13.66 28.12 4.12
N LYS A 126 -13.04 26.97 4.44
CA LYS A 126 -11.94 26.36 3.68
C LYS A 126 -12.23 24.88 3.48
N GLN A 127 -11.99 24.40 2.29
CA GLN A 127 -11.99 22.97 1.98
C GLN A 127 -10.53 22.50 1.97
N VAL A 128 -10.17 21.64 2.91
CA VAL A 128 -8.80 21.17 3.13
C VAL A 128 -8.74 19.67 2.83
N ARG A 129 -7.68 19.22 2.18
CA ARG A 129 -7.38 17.79 2.00
C ARG A 129 -6.90 17.19 3.32
N VAL A 130 -7.47 16.06 3.70
CA VAL A 130 -7.11 15.32 4.91
C VAL A 130 -6.73 13.89 4.57
N PRO A 131 -5.94 13.18 5.42
CA PRO A 131 -5.65 11.77 5.24
C PRO A 131 -6.93 10.93 5.19
N LEU A 132 -6.96 9.90 4.32
CA LEU A 132 -8.11 8.98 4.22
C LEU A 132 -8.09 7.89 5.31
N GLY A 133 -6.94 7.67 5.96
CA GLY A 133 -6.79 6.66 7.00
C GLY A 133 -6.07 5.40 6.50
N VAL A 134 -6.71 4.24 6.52
CA VAL A 134 -6.11 2.95 6.15
C VAL A 134 -6.56 2.53 4.76
N MET A 135 -5.62 2.06 3.95
CA MET A 135 -5.87 1.52 2.62
C MET A 135 -5.54 0.01 2.60
N GLY A 136 -6.50 -0.79 2.20
CA GLY A 136 -6.27 -2.20 1.88
C GLY A 136 -6.02 -2.37 0.38
N MET A 137 -4.99 -3.13 0.02
CA MET A 137 -4.67 -3.44 -1.37
C MET A 137 -4.56 -4.95 -1.57
N VAL A 138 -5.21 -5.46 -2.62
CA VAL A 138 -5.13 -6.86 -3.04
C VAL A 138 -4.48 -6.91 -4.41
N TYR A 139 -3.40 -7.68 -4.55
CA TYR A 139 -2.68 -7.83 -5.82
C TYR A 139 -2.00 -9.20 -5.88
N GLU A 140 -1.62 -9.61 -7.09
CA GLU A 140 -1.00 -10.90 -7.36
C GLU A 140 0.10 -10.76 -8.41
N ALA A 141 1.21 -11.50 -8.25
CA ALA A 141 2.31 -11.63 -9.20
C ALA A 141 2.88 -10.30 -9.72
N ARG A 142 2.94 -9.29 -8.86
CA ARG A 142 3.48 -7.96 -9.16
C ARG A 142 4.27 -7.43 -7.96
N PRO A 143 5.53 -7.81 -7.79
CA PRO A 143 6.33 -7.42 -6.63
C PRO A 143 6.52 -5.90 -6.50
N ASN A 144 6.57 -5.16 -7.62
CA ASN A 144 6.65 -3.71 -7.63
C ASN A 144 5.44 -3.04 -6.94
N VAL A 145 4.25 -3.63 -7.02
CA VAL A 145 3.02 -3.04 -6.45
C VAL A 145 3.13 -2.85 -4.93
N THR A 146 3.85 -3.74 -4.24
CA THR A 146 4.12 -3.58 -2.80
C THR A 146 4.78 -2.24 -2.50
N VAL A 147 5.81 -1.90 -3.28
CA VAL A 147 6.60 -0.68 -3.11
C VAL A 147 5.84 0.55 -3.59
N ASP A 148 5.15 0.44 -4.73
CA ASP A 148 4.32 1.52 -5.28
C ASP A 148 3.21 1.91 -4.31
N ALA A 149 2.50 0.91 -3.76
CA ALA A 149 1.45 1.12 -2.76
C ALA A 149 1.99 1.76 -1.48
N PHE A 150 3.13 1.29 -0.98
CA PHE A 150 3.82 1.88 0.16
C PHE A 150 4.18 3.34 -0.11
N GLY A 151 4.81 3.63 -1.24
CA GLY A 151 5.25 4.98 -1.60
C GLY A 151 4.09 5.97 -1.66
N LEU A 152 2.99 5.59 -2.32
CA LEU A 152 1.80 6.41 -2.41
C LEU A 152 1.10 6.55 -1.04
N ALA A 153 1.02 5.47 -0.26
CA ALA A 153 0.40 5.51 1.06
C ALA A 153 1.13 6.49 1.98
N ILE A 154 2.46 6.42 2.06
CA ILE A 154 3.27 7.35 2.86
C ILE A 154 3.06 8.80 2.41
N LYS A 155 3.11 9.07 1.09
CA LYS A 155 2.95 10.43 0.57
C LYS A 155 1.56 11.02 0.88
N LEU A 156 0.52 10.20 0.83
CA LEU A 156 -0.86 10.58 1.09
C LEU A 156 -1.25 10.50 2.57
N SER A 157 -0.33 10.14 3.47
CA SER A 157 -0.61 9.82 4.89
C SER A 157 -1.70 8.75 5.03
N LEU A 158 -1.65 7.73 4.18
CA LEU A 158 -2.40 6.47 4.31
C LEU A 158 -1.53 5.43 5.02
N ILE A 159 -2.14 4.50 5.71
CA ILE A 159 -1.47 3.35 6.34
C ILE A 159 -2.14 2.07 5.91
#